data_9ca96e7b40fd64b745102d724fe36a3a
#
_entry.id   9ca96e7b40fd64b745102d724fe36a3a
#
_cell.length_a   1.000
_cell.length_b   1.000
_cell.length_c   1.000
_cell.angle_alpha   90.00
_cell.angle_beta   90.00
_cell.angle_gamma   90.00
#
_symmetry.space_group_name_H-M   'P 1'
#
loop_
_entity.id
_entity.type
_entity.pdbx_description
1 polymer ?
#
loop_
_entity_poly.entity_id
_entity_poly.type
_entity_poly.pdbx_seq_one_letter_code
_entity_poly.pdbx_strand_id
1 'polypeptide(L)'
;MKKVIVEKQDLRHPKWSHGRNSSGTAGTFLKSQGSVNGEKIYYKLSYFDSEKGIIGHECANEIIVDRLSGILGVEHLEYQLIHADIEIDDKVYDTWICASKDFKTRGDTKTTLDNFYQVNRLGNESHYEFCNENGWRKYIDTMLAVDYLILNRDRHGANIEVLRNSKKRSIRIAPLFDHGLSFLCSCYTEEELDKFDILMDRPCQNFIGSRSTYDKLKLIENKSDIFAGKLRVQDEEILFRDLDGV
;
A
#
# COMPACT_ATOMS: atom_id res chain seq x y z
N MET A 1 -16.43 -9.95 -3.65
CA MET A 1 -16.28 -9.36 -5.00
C MET A 1 -15.09 -10.04 -5.67
N LYS A 2 -15.11 -10.27 -7.00
CA LYS A 2 -13.96 -10.88 -7.71
C LYS A 2 -12.77 -9.90 -7.61
N LYS A 3 -11.62 -10.35 -7.08
CA LYS A 3 -10.46 -9.46 -6.86
C LYS A 3 -9.65 -9.25 -8.13
N VAL A 4 -9.69 -10.18 -9.10
CA VAL A 4 -9.03 -10.07 -10.41
C VAL A 4 -10.08 -10.07 -11.50
N ILE A 5 -10.10 -9.04 -12.33
CA ILE A 5 -11.00 -8.85 -13.45
C ILE A 5 -10.16 -9.06 -14.72
N VAL A 6 -10.20 -10.28 -15.26
CA VAL A 6 -9.43 -10.70 -16.43
C VAL A 6 -10.06 -10.19 -17.73
N GLU A 7 -11.40 -10.04 -17.76
CA GLU A 7 -12.10 -9.47 -18.91
C GLU A 7 -11.70 -8.02 -19.08
N LYS A 8 -11.15 -7.71 -20.24
CA LYS A 8 -10.60 -6.38 -20.54
C LYS A 8 -11.66 -5.28 -20.45
N GLN A 9 -11.37 -4.25 -19.68
CA GLN A 9 -12.20 -3.08 -19.47
C GLN A 9 -11.71 -1.89 -20.30
N ASP A 10 -12.62 -1.08 -20.82
CA ASP A 10 -12.26 0.20 -21.44
C ASP A 10 -12.17 1.30 -20.36
N LEU A 11 -10.96 1.65 -19.99
CA LEU A 11 -10.65 2.70 -19.02
C LEU A 11 -9.74 3.78 -19.64
N ARG A 12 -9.99 4.14 -20.91
CA ARG A 12 -9.28 5.22 -21.61
C ARG A 12 -9.73 6.61 -21.19
N HIS A 13 -10.96 6.75 -20.69
CA HIS A 13 -11.52 8.05 -20.27
C HIS A 13 -10.95 8.65 -18.98
N PRO A 14 -10.45 7.92 -17.95
CA PRO A 14 -9.84 8.53 -16.78
C PRO A 14 -8.49 9.18 -17.12
N LYS A 15 -8.28 10.41 -16.65
CA LYS A 15 -6.99 11.11 -16.83
C LYS A 15 -5.96 10.65 -15.81
N TRP A 16 -4.80 10.28 -16.28
CA TRP A 16 -3.68 9.84 -15.46
C TRP A 16 -2.76 11.01 -15.10
N SER A 17 -2.28 11.05 -13.87
CA SER A 17 -1.36 12.08 -13.39
C SER A 17 -0.49 11.59 -12.23
N HIS A 18 0.68 12.19 -12.05
CA HIS A 18 1.53 12.01 -10.87
C HIS A 18 1.00 12.79 -9.65
N GLY A 19 0.01 13.66 -9.85
CA GLY A 19 -0.55 14.51 -8.82
C GLY A 19 -1.38 13.73 -7.80
N ARG A 20 -1.17 13.99 -6.50
CA ARG A 20 -2.13 13.63 -5.46
C ARG A 20 -3.15 14.76 -5.35
N ASN A 21 -4.45 14.43 -5.42
CA ASN A 21 -5.53 15.35 -5.06
C ASN A 21 -5.70 15.49 -3.53
N SER A 22 -4.68 15.18 -2.75
CA SER A 22 -4.65 15.28 -1.28
C SER A 22 -3.28 15.77 -0.82
N SER A 23 -3.25 16.50 0.31
CA SER A 23 -2.02 16.98 0.94
C SER A 23 -1.00 15.84 1.12
N GLY A 24 0.09 15.90 0.41
CA GLY A 24 1.17 14.91 0.44
C GLY A 24 2.10 15.09 -0.75
N THR A 25 3.27 14.47 -0.71
CA THR A 25 4.24 14.48 -1.79
C THR A 25 3.67 13.87 -3.06
N ALA A 26 4.08 14.35 -4.23
CA ALA A 26 3.78 13.73 -5.52
C ALA A 26 4.21 12.25 -5.47
N GLY A 27 3.29 11.35 -5.81
CA GLY A 27 3.60 9.92 -5.86
C GLY A 27 4.43 9.60 -7.09
N THR A 28 5.30 8.59 -6.99
CA THR A 28 6.13 8.10 -8.11
C THR A 28 5.27 7.51 -9.24
N PHE A 29 4.09 6.99 -8.91
CA PHE A 29 3.23 6.27 -9.86
C PHE A 29 2.08 7.12 -10.37
N LEU A 30 1.71 6.89 -11.63
CA LEU A 30 0.53 7.49 -12.23
C LEU A 30 -0.73 6.99 -11.51
N LYS A 31 -1.61 7.93 -11.22
CA LYS A 31 -2.89 7.70 -10.53
C LYS A 31 -4.02 8.36 -11.29
N SER A 32 -5.19 7.76 -11.19
CA SER A 32 -6.42 8.29 -11.75
C SER A 32 -7.58 8.06 -10.79
N GLN A 33 -8.74 8.60 -11.11
CA GLN A 33 -9.96 8.40 -10.35
C GLN A 33 -11.17 8.33 -11.27
N GLY A 34 -12.14 7.54 -10.87
CA GLY A 34 -13.41 7.40 -11.57
C GLY A 34 -14.56 7.27 -10.58
N SER A 35 -15.74 7.00 -11.11
CA SER A 35 -16.93 6.70 -10.31
C SER A 35 -17.63 5.48 -10.89
N VAL A 36 -17.94 4.52 -10.06
CA VAL A 36 -18.70 3.31 -10.42
C VAL A 36 -19.91 3.24 -9.48
N ASN A 37 -21.11 3.25 -10.04
CA ASN A 37 -22.37 3.25 -9.27
C ASN A 37 -22.46 4.37 -8.21
N GLY A 38 -21.88 5.54 -8.49
CA GLY A 38 -21.85 6.68 -7.57
C GLY A 38 -20.77 6.58 -6.47
N GLU A 39 -20.02 5.51 -6.41
CA GLU A 39 -18.88 5.37 -5.51
C GLU A 39 -17.59 5.82 -6.20
N LYS A 40 -16.76 6.55 -5.46
CA LYS A 40 -15.45 7.00 -5.94
C LYS A 40 -14.46 5.84 -5.93
N ILE A 41 -13.83 5.62 -7.08
CA ILE A 41 -12.79 4.61 -7.27
C ILE A 41 -11.47 5.31 -7.57
N TYR A 42 -10.40 4.87 -6.93
CA TYR A 42 -9.04 5.29 -7.21
C TYR A 42 -8.35 4.21 -8.01
N TYR A 43 -7.67 4.63 -9.08
CA TYR A 43 -6.85 3.77 -9.93
C TYR A 43 -5.37 4.11 -9.73
N LYS A 44 -4.54 3.09 -9.68
CA LYS A 44 -3.08 3.19 -9.60
C LYS A 44 -2.48 2.34 -10.71
N LEU A 45 -1.47 2.89 -11.38
CA LEU A 45 -0.71 2.18 -12.39
C LEU A 45 0.60 1.71 -11.79
N SER A 46 1.14 0.60 -12.31
CA SER A 46 2.53 0.20 -12.08
C SER A 46 3.51 1.21 -12.69
N TYR A 47 4.79 1.04 -12.47
CA TYR A 47 5.81 1.98 -12.92
C TYR A 47 5.71 2.21 -14.43
N PHE A 48 5.59 3.48 -14.82
CA PHE A 48 5.48 3.93 -16.19
C PHE A 48 6.73 4.72 -16.58
N ASP A 49 7.37 4.28 -17.64
CA ASP A 49 8.46 4.95 -18.31
C ASP A 49 7.99 5.51 -19.65
N SER A 50 8.30 6.77 -19.97
CA SER A 50 7.83 7.43 -21.18
C SER A 50 8.30 6.78 -22.48
N GLU A 51 9.45 6.08 -22.46
CA GLU A 51 10.03 5.41 -23.63
C GLU A 51 9.64 3.93 -23.70
N LYS A 52 9.67 3.24 -22.54
CA LYS A 52 9.45 1.79 -22.44
C LYS A 52 8.00 1.41 -22.16
N GLY A 53 7.17 2.35 -21.73
CA GLY A 53 5.80 2.09 -21.31
C GLY A 53 5.71 1.61 -19.85
N ILE A 54 4.79 0.69 -19.59
CA ILE A 54 4.55 0.15 -18.24
C ILE A 54 5.46 -1.06 -18.05
N ILE A 55 6.37 -0.97 -17.11
CA ILE A 55 7.42 -1.99 -16.86
C ILE A 55 7.44 -2.52 -15.43
N GLY A 56 6.66 -1.93 -14.52
CA GLY A 56 6.57 -2.37 -13.13
C GLY A 56 5.48 -3.42 -12.90
N HIS A 57 5.54 -4.07 -11.76
CA HIS A 57 4.57 -5.07 -11.31
C HIS A 57 3.93 -4.71 -9.96
N GLU A 58 3.92 -3.42 -9.61
CA GLU A 58 3.43 -2.93 -8.32
C GLU A 58 1.94 -3.21 -8.10
N CYS A 59 1.16 -3.23 -9.19
CA CYS A 59 -0.26 -3.59 -9.11
C CYS A 59 -0.47 -5.05 -8.69
N ALA A 60 0.37 -5.98 -9.16
CA ALA A 60 0.35 -7.37 -8.72
C ALA A 60 0.74 -7.49 -7.24
N ASN A 61 1.76 -6.75 -6.81
CA ASN A 61 2.18 -6.72 -5.40
C ASN A 61 1.05 -6.25 -4.47
N GLU A 62 0.29 -5.21 -4.84
CA GLU A 62 -0.87 -4.74 -4.06
C GLU A 62 -1.89 -5.87 -3.85
N ILE A 63 -2.19 -6.68 -4.87
CA ILE A 63 -3.15 -7.79 -4.77
C ILE A 63 -2.62 -8.94 -3.91
N ILE A 64 -1.34 -9.27 -4.04
CA ILE A 64 -0.72 -10.32 -3.21
C ILE A 64 -0.75 -9.90 -1.73
N VAL A 65 -0.39 -8.64 -1.44
CA VAL A 65 -0.41 -8.12 -0.07
C VAL A 65 -1.84 -7.99 0.47
N ASP A 66 -2.82 -7.60 -0.35
CA ASP A 66 -4.23 -7.58 0.03
C ASP A 66 -4.72 -8.98 0.46
N ARG A 67 -4.37 -10.01 -0.28
CA ARG A 67 -4.71 -11.40 0.05
C ARG A 67 -3.99 -11.88 1.31
N LEU A 68 -2.69 -11.61 1.41
CA LEU A 68 -1.88 -11.92 2.59
C LEU A 68 -2.46 -11.26 3.84
N SER A 69 -2.79 -9.97 3.76
CA SER A 69 -3.39 -9.22 4.86
C SER A 69 -4.73 -9.80 5.30
N GLY A 70 -5.55 -10.25 4.34
CA GLY A 70 -6.80 -10.96 4.62
C GLY A 70 -6.57 -12.27 5.37
N ILE A 71 -5.59 -13.09 4.96
CA ILE A 71 -5.22 -14.35 5.64
C ILE A 71 -4.72 -14.07 7.06
N LEU A 72 -3.90 -13.04 7.25
CA LEU A 72 -3.35 -12.65 8.54
C LEU A 72 -4.35 -11.92 9.45
N GLY A 73 -5.52 -11.56 8.95
CA GLY A 73 -6.54 -10.80 9.69
C GLY A 73 -6.13 -9.35 9.97
N VAL A 74 -5.36 -8.74 9.06
CA VAL A 74 -4.89 -7.36 9.14
C VAL A 74 -5.89 -6.42 8.48
N GLU A 75 -6.24 -5.32 9.13
CA GLU A 75 -7.07 -4.27 8.55
C GLU A 75 -6.29 -3.52 7.47
N HIS A 76 -6.73 -3.62 6.23
CA HIS A 76 -6.06 -3.05 5.07
C HIS A 76 -7.07 -2.52 4.04
N LEU A 77 -6.59 -1.68 3.14
CA LEU A 77 -7.36 -1.23 1.97
C LEU A 77 -7.47 -2.39 0.97
N GLU A 78 -8.71 -2.74 0.62
CA GLU A 78 -8.96 -3.78 -0.37
C GLU A 78 -8.73 -3.27 -1.78
N TYR A 79 -8.07 -4.10 -2.60
CA TYR A 79 -7.77 -3.81 -3.99
C TYR A 79 -8.48 -4.77 -4.94
N GLN A 80 -8.68 -4.30 -6.17
CA GLN A 80 -9.00 -5.10 -7.34
C GLN A 80 -7.91 -4.90 -8.38
N LEU A 81 -7.53 -5.97 -9.07
CA LEU A 81 -6.67 -5.93 -10.24
C LEU A 81 -7.56 -6.01 -11.47
N ILE A 82 -7.41 -5.07 -12.38
CA ILE A 82 -8.26 -4.93 -13.56
C ILE A 82 -7.39 -4.93 -14.80
N HIS A 83 -7.66 -5.85 -15.74
CA HIS A 83 -7.12 -5.81 -17.08
C HIS A 83 -7.85 -4.72 -17.88
N ALA A 84 -7.13 -3.76 -18.44
CA ALA A 84 -7.76 -2.61 -19.07
C ALA A 84 -6.95 -2.01 -20.22
N ASP A 85 -7.67 -1.41 -21.16
CA ASP A 85 -7.11 -0.39 -22.07
C ASP A 85 -7.18 0.96 -21.39
N ILE A 86 -6.03 1.60 -21.21
CA ILE A 86 -5.90 2.97 -20.65
C ILE A 86 -5.23 3.90 -21.66
N GLU A 87 -5.42 5.20 -21.51
CA GLU A 87 -4.80 6.21 -22.37
C GLU A 87 -3.89 7.14 -21.56
N ILE A 88 -2.65 7.27 -21.99
CA ILE A 88 -1.65 8.18 -21.42
C ILE A 88 -0.99 8.91 -22.59
N ASP A 89 -1.05 10.24 -22.60
CA ASP A 89 -0.45 11.10 -23.63
C ASP A 89 -0.84 10.68 -25.07
N ASP A 90 -2.15 10.50 -25.31
CA ASP A 90 -2.75 10.08 -26.59
C ASP A 90 -2.33 8.68 -27.07
N LYS A 91 -1.70 7.87 -26.21
CA LYS A 91 -1.31 6.50 -26.53
C LYS A 91 -2.07 5.50 -25.66
N VAL A 92 -2.62 4.47 -26.30
CA VAL A 92 -3.37 3.40 -25.62
C VAL A 92 -2.42 2.30 -25.18
N TYR A 93 -2.58 1.86 -23.93
CA TYR A 93 -1.84 0.76 -23.32
C TYR A 93 -2.81 -0.32 -22.85
N ASP A 94 -2.52 -1.55 -23.23
CA ASP A 94 -3.15 -2.75 -22.69
C ASP A 94 -2.37 -3.19 -21.46
N THR A 95 -2.99 -3.13 -20.28
CA THR A 95 -2.26 -3.30 -19.02
C THR A 95 -3.15 -3.72 -17.86
N TRP A 96 -2.50 -4.01 -16.74
CA TRP A 96 -3.14 -4.25 -15.46
C TRP A 96 -3.04 -3.02 -14.55
N ILE A 97 -4.15 -2.66 -13.94
CA ILE A 97 -4.22 -1.54 -12.99
C ILE A 97 -4.82 -1.98 -11.66
N CYS A 98 -4.40 -1.35 -10.57
CA CYS A 98 -5.06 -1.49 -9.28
C CYS A 98 -6.21 -0.51 -9.13
N ALA A 99 -7.33 -0.99 -8.60
CA ALA A 99 -8.47 -0.18 -8.22
C ALA A 99 -8.80 -0.36 -6.74
N SER A 100 -9.14 0.73 -6.06
CA SER A 100 -9.59 0.69 -4.65
C SER A 100 -10.69 1.71 -4.41
N LYS A 101 -11.55 1.44 -3.41
CA LYS A 101 -12.52 2.40 -2.91
C LYS A 101 -11.86 3.37 -1.92
N ASP A 102 -12.52 4.50 -1.68
CA ASP A 102 -12.11 5.40 -0.59
C ASP A 102 -12.42 4.75 0.77
N PHE A 103 -11.43 4.69 1.66
CA PHE A 103 -11.62 4.21 3.04
C PHE A 103 -12.25 5.26 3.97
N LYS A 104 -12.42 6.51 3.50
CA LYS A 104 -13.10 7.54 4.26
C LYS A 104 -14.60 7.29 4.36
N THR A 105 -15.14 7.53 5.53
CA THR A 105 -16.58 7.60 5.73
C THR A 105 -17.08 9.05 5.68
N ARG A 106 -18.39 9.23 5.54
CA ARG A 106 -18.98 10.57 5.48
C ARG A 106 -18.61 11.42 6.71
N GLY A 107 -18.00 12.56 6.45
CA GLY A 107 -17.55 13.50 7.48
C GLY A 107 -16.13 13.28 7.96
N ASP A 108 -15.40 12.30 7.41
CA ASP A 108 -13.98 12.14 7.68
C ASP A 108 -13.16 13.17 6.89
N THR A 109 -12.25 13.81 7.58
CA THR A 109 -11.10 14.52 7.02
C THR A 109 -9.86 13.67 7.22
N LYS A 110 -8.88 13.79 6.34
CA LYS A 110 -7.63 13.03 6.42
C LYS A 110 -6.41 13.93 6.44
N THR A 111 -5.40 13.50 7.15
CA THR A 111 -4.06 14.09 7.17
C THR A 111 -3.03 12.96 7.22
N THR A 112 -1.83 13.19 6.71
CA THR A 112 -0.75 12.22 6.85
C THR A 112 -0.33 12.09 8.31
N LEU A 113 0.17 10.91 8.71
CA LEU A 113 0.67 10.70 10.07
C LEU A 113 1.85 11.62 10.37
N ASP A 114 2.72 11.90 9.39
CA ASP A 114 3.81 12.88 9.56
C ASP A 114 3.29 14.26 9.96
N ASN A 115 2.30 14.78 9.22
CA ASN A 115 1.72 16.09 9.55
C ASN A 115 1.00 16.06 10.88
N PHE A 116 0.28 14.97 11.18
CA PHE A 116 -0.41 14.81 12.45
C PHE A 116 0.57 14.79 13.62
N TYR A 117 1.68 14.06 13.49
CA TYR A 117 2.75 14.02 14.47
C TYR A 117 3.38 15.40 14.69
N GLN A 118 3.75 16.11 13.62
CA GLN A 118 4.38 17.44 13.74
C GLN A 118 3.51 18.45 14.49
N VAL A 119 2.18 18.35 14.33
CA VAL A 119 1.24 19.29 14.97
C VAL A 119 0.89 18.90 16.41
N ASN A 120 0.87 17.60 16.73
CA ASN A 120 0.29 17.11 17.99
C ASN A 120 1.30 16.50 18.95
N ARG A 121 2.57 16.30 18.55
CA ARG A 121 3.59 15.75 19.45
C ARG A 121 3.86 16.67 20.64
N LEU A 122 4.11 16.08 21.79
CA LEU A 122 4.49 16.77 23.01
C LEU A 122 6.00 16.60 23.23
N GLY A 123 6.76 17.70 23.09
CA GLY A 123 8.20 17.68 23.33
C GLY A 123 9.00 16.85 22.32
N ASN A 124 9.88 15.98 22.84
CA ASN A 124 10.84 15.20 22.05
C ASN A 124 10.45 13.70 21.94
N GLU A 125 9.18 13.37 22.09
CA GLU A 125 8.73 11.99 21.93
C GLU A 125 9.07 11.43 20.53
N SER A 126 9.47 10.19 20.50
CA SER A 126 9.71 9.48 19.25
C SER A 126 8.38 9.19 18.51
N HIS A 127 8.45 8.94 17.23
CA HIS A 127 7.28 8.53 16.44
C HIS A 127 6.57 7.30 17.00
N TYR A 128 7.34 6.37 17.57
CA TYR A 128 6.79 5.15 18.15
C TYR A 128 6.06 5.42 19.47
N GLU A 129 6.66 6.23 20.37
CA GLU A 129 6.03 6.67 21.61
C GLU A 129 4.75 7.45 21.33
N PHE A 130 4.77 8.40 20.39
CA PHE A 130 3.60 9.14 19.95
C PHE A 130 2.45 8.23 19.52
N CYS A 131 2.73 7.22 18.69
CA CYS A 131 1.72 6.27 18.27
C CYS A 131 1.18 5.43 19.43
N ASN A 132 2.05 5.06 20.39
CA ASN A 132 1.65 4.33 21.58
C ASN A 132 0.72 5.18 22.47
N GLU A 133 1.05 6.43 22.71
CA GLU A 133 0.23 7.35 23.51
C GLU A 133 -1.13 7.68 22.89
N ASN A 134 -1.20 7.67 21.55
CA ASN A 134 -2.46 7.81 20.82
C ASN A 134 -3.27 6.48 20.73
N GLY A 135 -2.83 5.39 21.38
CA GLY A 135 -3.50 4.10 21.36
C GLY A 135 -3.34 3.33 20.06
N TRP A 136 -2.34 3.68 19.24
CA TRP A 136 -2.09 3.06 17.93
C TRP A 136 -0.95 2.04 17.94
N ARG A 137 -0.52 1.59 19.13
CA ARG A 137 0.55 0.62 19.32
C ARG A 137 0.36 -0.63 18.47
N LYS A 138 -0.84 -1.24 18.57
CA LYS A 138 -1.15 -2.46 17.82
C LYS A 138 -1.05 -2.24 16.30
N TYR A 139 -1.53 -1.10 15.80
CA TYR A 139 -1.45 -0.76 14.38
C TYR A 139 0.01 -0.67 13.91
N ILE A 140 0.85 0.07 14.64
CA ILE A 140 2.26 0.24 14.28
C ILE A 140 3.03 -1.08 14.36
N ASP A 141 2.82 -1.89 15.39
CA ASP A 141 3.44 -3.21 15.51
C ASP A 141 3.04 -4.13 14.36
N THR A 142 1.74 -4.15 14.00
CA THR A 142 1.23 -4.92 12.85
C THR A 142 1.85 -4.41 11.54
N MET A 143 1.90 -3.10 11.33
CA MET A 143 2.52 -2.48 10.15
C MET A 143 3.99 -2.88 10.00
N LEU A 144 4.78 -2.82 11.07
CA LEU A 144 6.19 -3.21 11.05
C LEU A 144 6.37 -4.68 10.71
N ALA A 145 5.51 -5.55 11.25
CA ALA A 145 5.56 -6.98 10.97
C ALA A 145 5.17 -7.29 9.52
N VAL A 146 4.12 -6.65 9.00
CA VAL A 146 3.71 -6.78 7.58
C VAL A 146 4.83 -6.28 6.67
N ASP A 147 5.34 -5.06 6.90
CA ASP A 147 6.38 -4.47 6.06
C ASP A 147 7.67 -5.34 6.04
N TYR A 148 7.99 -6.02 7.14
CA TYR A 148 9.08 -6.99 7.17
C TYR A 148 8.79 -8.21 6.29
N LEU A 149 7.59 -8.82 6.43
CA LEU A 149 7.21 -10.02 5.67
C LEU A 149 7.17 -9.78 4.17
N ILE A 150 6.73 -8.61 3.74
CA ILE A 150 6.58 -8.26 2.32
C ILE A 150 7.79 -7.51 1.75
N LEU A 151 8.84 -7.34 2.52
CA LEU A 151 10.04 -6.57 2.15
C LEU A 151 9.74 -5.12 1.74
N ASN A 152 8.69 -4.51 2.28
CA ASN A 152 8.35 -3.12 2.01
C ASN A 152 9.37 -2.16 2.64
N ARG A 153 9.96 -1.28 1.84
CA ARG A 153 10.99 -0.34 2.28
C ARG A 153 10.55 1.12 2.24
N ASP A 154 9.34 1.39 1.80
CA ASP A 154 8.83 2.75 1.58
C ASP A 154 7.59 3.08 2.44
N ARG A 155 7.64 2.77 3.73
CA ARG A 155 6.57 3.09 4.68
C ARG A 155 6.82 4.42 5.38
N HIS A 156 6.96 5.50 4.65
CA HIS A 156 7.05 6.83 5.26
C HIS A 156 5.68 7.32 5.76
N GLY A 157 5.66 8.33 6.63
CA GLY A 157 4.44 8.80 7.28
C GLY A 157 3.40 9.43 6.36
N ALA A 158 3.74 9.72 5.08
CA ALA A 158 2.76 10.11 4.07
C ALA A 158 1.96 8.92 3.52
N ASN A 159 2.45 7.69 3.69
CA ASN A 159 1.75 6.44 3.35
C ASN A 159 0.98 5.85 4.55
N ILE A 160 0.80 6.65 5.59
CA ILE A 160 -0.05 6.36 6.74
C ILE A 160 -0.97 7.57 6.93
N GLU A 161 -2.26 7.36 6.95
CA GLU A 161 -3.22 8.45 7.08
C GLU A 161 -3.99 8.40 8.40
N VAL A 162 -4.18 9.55 9.01
CA VAL A 162 -5.02 9.75 10.20
C VAL A 162 -6.35 10.34 9.76
N LEU A 163 -7.43 9.72 10.17
CA LEU A 163 -8.81 10.11 9.87
C LEU A 163 -9.43 10.78 11.08
N ARG A 164 -9.96 11.97 10.88
CA ARG A 164 -10.66 12.74 11.92
C ARG A 164 -12.11 12.96 11.51
N ASN A 165 -13.03 12.59 12.39
CA ASN A 165 -14.45 12.85 12.22
C ASN A 165 -14.97 13.76 13.34
N SER A 166 -15.18 15.03 13.04
CA SER A 166 -15.60 16.02 14.05
C SER A 166 -17.00 15.74 14.60
N LYS A 167 -17.90 15.17 13.78
CA LYS A 167 -19.26 14.83 14.23
C LYS A 167 -19.26 13.66 15.20
N LYS A 168 -18.43 12.65 14.93
CA LYS A 168 -18.28 11.45 15.78
C LYS A 168 -17.26 11.68 16.90
N ARG A 169 -16.56 12.81 16.93
CA ARG A 169 -15.46 13.11 17.85
C ARG A 169 -14.41 11.98 17.90
N SER A 170 -14.09 11.43 16.75
CA SER A 170 -13.17 10.29 16.63
C SER A 170 -11.94 10.66 15.83
N ILE A 171 -10.80 10.12 16.26
CA ILE A 171 -9.53 10.11 15.52
C ILE A 171 -9.10 8.65 15.42
N ARG A 172 -8.76 8.21 14.22
CA ARG A 172 -8.31 6.85 13.96
C ARG A 172 -7.27 6.82 12.84
N ILE A 173 -6.46 5.79 12.81
CA ILE A 173 -5.59 5.51 11.67
C ILE A 173 -6.42 4.86 10.55
N ALA A 174 -6.10 5.16 9.31
CA ALA A 174 -6.64 4.49 8.14
C ALA A 174 -6.15 3.03 8.07
N PRO A 175 -6.88 2.12 7.40
CA PRO A 175 -6.38 0.79 7.09
C PRO A 175 -5.01 0.84 6.41
N LEU A 176 -4.19 -0.20 6.51
CA LEU A 176 -2.91 -0.28 5.79
C LEU A 176 -3.14 -0.20 4.27
N PHE A 177 -2.32 0.55 3.56
CA PHE A 177 -2.40 0.72 2.11
C PHE A 177 -1.02 1.03 1.51
N ASP A 178 -0.93 1.08 0.18
CA ASP A 178 0.27 1.43 -0.60
C ASP A 178 1.45 0.46 -0.36
N HIS A 179 1.26 -0.79 -0.79
CA HIS A 179 2.22 -1.88 -0.68
C HIS A 179 2.89 -2.25 -2.02
N GLY A 180 2.68 -1.46 -3.07
CA GLY A 180 3.22 -1.78 -4.39
C GLY A 180 4.74 -1.95 -4.42
N LEU A 181 5.47 -1.15 -3.62
CA LEU A 181 6.93 -1.24 -3.49
C LEU A 181 7.37 -2.35 -2.51
N SER A 182 6.79 -3.53 -2.66
CA SER A 182 7.06 -4.72 -1.86
C SER A 182 7.73 -5.82 -2.65
N PHE A 183 8.17 -6.87 -1.99
CA PHE A 183 8.81 -8.05 -2.57
C PHE A 183 10.02 -7.67 -3.43
N LEU A 184 10.02 -8.13 -4.67
CA LEU A 184 11.09 -7.93 -5.65
C LEU A 184 10.81 -6.74 -6.59
N CYS A 185 10.10 -5.71 -6.13
CA CYS A 185 9.65 -4.57 -6.93
C CYS A 185 10.78 -3.83 -7.69
N SER A 186 12.03 -3.99 -7.26
CA SER A 186 13.20 -3.39 -7.90
C SER A 186 13.92 -4.33 -8.86
N CYS A 187 13.43 -5.55 -9.07
CA CYS A 187 14.01 -6.53 -9.97
C CYS A 187 13.18 -6.60 -11.25
N TYR A 188 13.73 -6.05 -12.35
CA TYR A 188 13.07 -5.99 -13.65
C TYR A 188 13.65 -6.99 -14.66
N THR A 189 14.72 -7.71 -14.28
CA THR A 189 15.39 -8.71 -15.12
C THR A 189 15.62 -10.01 -14.33
N GLU A 190 15.73 -11.14 -15.04
CA GLU A 190 16.07 -12.43 -14.43
C GLU A 190 17.42 -12.38 -13.69
N GLU A 191 18.40 -11.66 -14.24
CA GLU A 191 19.72 -11.50 -13.62
C GLU A 191 19.65 -10.76 -12.27
N GLU A 192 18.76 -9.78 -12.14
CA GLU A 192 18.51 -9.07 -10.88
C GLU A 192 17.79 -9.96 -9.87
N LEU A 193 16.85 -10.79 -10.33
CA LEU A 193 16.15 -11.77 -9.50
C LEU A 193 17.12 -12.82 -8.94
N ASP A 194 17.99 -13.39 -9.78
CA ASP A 194 18.96 -14.42 -9.36
C ASP A 194 19.96 -13.89 -8.32
N LYS A 195 20.27 -12.61 -8.36
CA LYS A 195 21.21 -11.96 -7.42
C LYS A 195 20.53 -11.46 -6.13
N PHE A 196 19.20 -11.49 -6.08
CA PHE A 196 18.46 -10.93 -4.96
C PHE A 196 18.44 -11.88 -3.77
N ASP A 197 19.13 -11.54 -2.69
CA ASP A 197 19.07 -12.28 -1.42
C ASP A 197 17.87 -11.77 -0.59
N ILE A 198 16.80 -12.57 -0.52
CA ILE A 198 15.58 -12.25 0.23
C ILE A 198 15.79 -12.27 1.74
N LEU A 199 16.84 -12.96 2.23
CA LEU A 199 17.15 -13.08 3.66
C LEU A 199 18.06 -11.95 4.14
N MET A 200 18.66 -11.18 3.24
CA MET A 200 19.54 -10.09 3.59
C MET A 200 18.73 -8.93 4.20
N ASP A 201 19.03 -8.61 5.45
CA ASP A 201 18.46 -7.43 6.10
C ASP A 201 18.93 -6.13 5.40
N ARG A 202 17.99 -5.25 5.11
CA ARG A 202 18.26 -4.04 4.31
C ARG A 202 17.76 -2.80 5.01
N PRO A 203 18.48 -1.68 4.84
CA PRO A 203 17.95 -0.39 5.29
C PRO A 203 16.59 -0.10 4.66
N CYS A 204 15.68 0.41 5.46
CA CYS A 204 14.42 0.91 4.96
C CYS A 204 14.07 2.23 5.62
N GLN A 205 13.43 3.12 4.89
CA GLN A 205 12.82 4.32 5.44
C GLN A 205 11.37 4.06 5.79
N ASN A 206 10.99 4.41 7.00
CA ASN A 206 9.58 4.45 7.36
C ASN A 206 9.33 5.58 8.38
N PHE A 207 8.09 5.71 8.81
CA PHE A 207 7.66 6.72 9.79
C PHE A 207 8.49 6.68 11.10
N ILE A 208 9.02 5.54 11.49
CA ILE A 208 9.81 5.37 12.74
C ILE A 208 11.30 5.71 12.53
N GLY A 209 11.70 6.09 11.34
CA GLY A 209 13.07 6.46 10.98
C GLY A 209 13.79 5.44 10.10
N SER A 210 15.05 5.74 9.78
CA SER A 210 15.89 4.93 8.88
C SER A 210 16.65 3.87 9.66
N ARG A 211 16.15 2.65 9.66
CA ARG A 211 16.79 1.45 10.24
C ARG A 211 16.51 0.26 9.35
N SER A 212 17.19 -0.86 9.60
CA SER A 212 16.82 -2.10 8.96
C SER A 212 15.41 -2.56 9.38
N THR A 213 14.75 -3.31 8.52
CA THR A 213 13.43 -3.89 8.84
C THR A 213 13.50 -4.81 10.06
N TYR A 214 14.59 -5.57 10.19
CA TYR A 214 14.82 -6.45 11.35
C TYR A 214 14.97 -5.66 12.65
N ASP A 215 15.72 -4.54 12.65
CA ASP A 215 15.87 -3.70 13.84
C ASP A 215 14.54 -3.10 14.29
N LYS A 216 13.66 -2.78 13.34
CA LYS A 216 12.31 -2.30 13.67
C LYS A 216 11.44 -3.36 14.31
N LEU A 217 11.57 -4.63 13.91
CA LEU A 217 10.88 -5.73 14.57
C LEU A 217 11.28 -5.89 16.04
N LYS A 218 12.48 -5.45 16.44
CA LYS A 218 12.93 -5.49 17.85
C LYS A 218 12.12 -4.55 18.75
N LEU A 219 11.46 -3.53 18.19
CA LEU A 219 10.58 -2.64 18.93
C LEU A 219 9.29 -3.33 19.40
N ILE A 220 8.90 -4.42 18.74
CA ILE A 220 7.69 -5.17 19.05
C ILE A 220 7.98 -6.09 20.24
N GLU A 221 7.32 -5.82 21.37
CA GLU A 221 7.51 -6.60 22.62
C GLU A 221 6.86 -7.98 22.52
N ASN A 222 5.59 -8.03 22.15
CA ASN A 222 4.85 -9.28 22.00
C ASN A 222 4.57 -9.60 20.53
N LYS A 223 5.38 -10.53 19.97
CA LYS A 223 5.27 -10.92 18.56
C LYS A 223 4.25 -12.03 18.30
N SER A 224 3.81 -12.75 19.34
CA SER A 224 2.90 -13.89 19.18
C SER A 224 1.49 -13.52 18.79
N ASP A 225 1.04 -12.31 19.14
CA ASP A 225 -0.36 -11.87 18.98
C ASP A 225 -0.54 -10.74 17.96
N ILE A 226 0.48 -10.52 17.10
CA ILE A 226 0.44 -9.47 16.08
C ILE A 226 -0.65 -9.75 15.04
N PHE A 227 -0.73 -11.01 14.58
CA PHE A 227 -1.67 -11.44 13.57
C PHE A 227 -2.77 -12.31 14.17
N ALA A 228 -4.02 -12.06 13.80
CA ALA A 228 -5.15 -12.89 14.17
C ALA A 228 -5.18 -14.20 13.37
N GLY A 229 -4.73 -14.16 12.12
CA GLY A 229 -4.62 -15.31 11.23
C GLY A 229 -3.22 -15.91 11.19
N LYS A 230 -3.10 -17.04 10.50
CA LYS A 230 -1.82 -17.76 10.29
C LYS A 230 -1.66 -18.07 8.82
N LEU A 231 -0.49 -17.74 8.27
CA LEU A 231 -0.09 -18.15 6.93
C LEU A 231 0.32 -19.63 6.94
N ARG A 232 -0.19 -20.40 5.98
CA ARG A 232 0.08 -21.82 5.77
C ARG A 232 0.61 -22.04 4.36
N VAL A 233 1.32 -23.15 4.12
CA VAL A 233 1.84 -23.49 2.79
C VAL A 233 0.74 -23.55 1.74
N GLN A 234 -0.41 -24.12 2.07
CA GLN A 234 -1.58 -24.20 1.16
C GLN A 234 -2.19 -22.84 0.79
N ASP A 235 -1.88 -21.77 1.50
CA ASP A 235 -2.37 -20.43 1.20
C ASP A 235 -1.65 -19.82 -0.02
N GLU A 236 -0.57 -20.44 -0.51
CA GLU A 236 0.14 -20.03 -1.73
C GLU A 236 -0.82 -19.95 -2.92
N GLU A 237 -1.67 -20.95 -3.10
CA GLU A 237 -2.69 -20.96 -4.16
C GLU A 237 -3.65 -19.76 -4.06
N ILE A 238 -3.96 -19.33 -2.85
CA ILE A 238 -4.82 -18.16 -2.63
C ILE A 238 -4.07 -16.88 -2.98
N LEU A 239 -2.79 -16.78 -2.60
CA LEU A 239 -1.98 -15.58 -2.83
C LEU A 239 -1.79 -15.30 -4.33
N PHE A 240 -1.55 -16.33 -5.14
CA PHE A 240 -1.21 -16.18 -6.56
C PHE A 240 -2.35 -16.50 -7.53
N ARG A 241 -3.55 -16.81 -7.04
CA ARG A 241 -4.70 -17.14 -7.87
C ARG A 241 -4.99 -16.06 -8.92
N ASP A 242 -5.21 -16.49 -10.16
CA ASP A 242 -5.55 -15.63 -11.30
C ASP A 242 -4.48 -14.55 -11.61
N LEU A 243 -3.22 -14.75 -11.23
CA LEU A 243 -2.11 -13.84 -11.53
C LEU A 243 -1.21 -14.33 -12.67
N ASP A 244 -1.50 -15.48 -13.26
CA ASP A 244 -0.76 -15.98 -14.42
C ASP A 244 -0.89 -15.00 -15.60
N GLY A 245 0.24 -14.46 -16.04
CA GLY A 245 0.28 -13.49 -17.14
C GLY A 245 0.00 -12.03 -16.75
N VAL A 246 0.06 -11.69 -15.46
CA VAL A 246 -0.03 -10.31 -14.93
C VAL A 246 1.33 -9.63 -14.93
#